data_9cd3f4b1796a0d7744f05a4696dd454a
#
_entry.id   9cd3f4b1796a0d7744f05a4696dd454a
#
_cell.length_a   1.000
_cell.length_b   1.000
_cell.length_c   1.000
_cell.angle_alpha   90.00
_cell.angle_beta   90.00
_cell.angle_gamma   90.00
#
_symmetry.space_group_name_H-M   'P 1'
#
loop_
_entity.id
_entity.type
_entity.pdbx_description
1 polymer ?
#
loop_
_entity_poly.entity_id
_entity_poly.type
_entity_poly.pdbx_seq_one_letter_code
_entity_poly.pdbx_strand_id
1 'polypeptide(L)' 'MCLAIPARIVSIEGAMGVIDLEGVRREISLMLCPGSQVGQYALVHAGFAITVLDEEEAQKGLDAFAEYRRLMEEEGAA' A
#
# COMPACT_ATOMS: atom_id res chain seq x y z
N MET A 1 -16.23 0.40 -0.05
CA MET A 1 -15.30 1.00 0.91
C MET A 1 -13.88 0.61 0.55
N CYS A 2 -13.07 1.60 0.29
CA CYS A 2 -11.69 1.35 -0.07
C CYS A 2 -10.82 1.41 1.16
N LEU A 3 -10.23 0.28 1.51
CA LEU A 3 -9.18 0.24 2.50
C LEU A 3 -7.87 0.33 1.75
N ALA A 4 -7.22 1.47 1.84
CA ALA A 4 -5.90 1.64 1.24
C ALA A 4 -4.89 0.92 2.13
N ILE A 5 -4.26 -0.09 1.58
CA ILE A 5 -3.23 -0.87 2.28
C ILE A 5 -1.88 -0.41 1.75
N PRO A 6 -0.93 -0.07 2.63
CA PRO A 6 0.41 0.28 2.17
C PRO A 6 1.06 -0.89 1.45
N ALA A 7 1.55 -0.64 0.25
CA ALA A 7 2.27 -1.61 -0.54
C ALA A 7 3.66 -1.08 -0.86
N ARG A 8 4.66 -1.93 -0.80
CA ARG A 8 6.05 -1.52 -1.00
C ARG A 8 6.35 -1.27 -2.47
N ILE A 9 6.98 -0.16 -2.76
CA ILE A 9 7.44 0.15 -4.10
C ILE A 9 8.75 -0.60 -4.33
N VAL A 10 8.75 -1.50 -5.31
CA VAL A 10 9.92 -2.34 -5.60
C VAL A 10 10.69 -1.88 -6.82
N SER A 11 10.05 -1.14 -7.71
CA SER A 11 10.73 -0.53 -8.86
C SER A 11 9.97 0.68 -9.35
N ILE A 12 10.68 1.60 -9.99
CA ILE A 12 10.09 2.82 -10.55
C ILE A 12 10.69 3.03 -11.93
N GLU A 13 9.84 3.32 -12.90
CA GLU A 13 10.25 3.65 -14.24
C GLU A 13 9.39 4.81 -14.73
N GLY A 14 9.99 5.99 -14.82
CA GLY A 14 9.25 7.20 -15.17
C GLY A 14 8.16 7.50 -14.16
N ALA A 15 6.93 7.67 -14.62
CA ALA A 15 5.77 7.93 -13.77
C ALA A 15 5.07 6.65 -13.32
N MET A 16 5.61 5.49 -13.66
CA MET A 16 5.04 4.19 -13.30
C MET A 16 5.93 3.50 -12.27
N GLY A 17 5.30 2.76 -11.39
CA GLY A 17 6.01 1.96 -10.41
C GLY A 17 5.39 0.58 -10.27
N VAL A 18 6.17 -0.34 -9.71
CA VAL A 18 5.67 -1.67 -9.38
C VAL A 18 5.66 -1.79 -7.86
N ILE A 19 4.54 -2.20 -7.33
CA ILE A 19 4.38 -2.45 -5.91
C ILE A 19 4.30 -3.95 -5.65
N ASP A 20 4.67 -4.32 -4.43
CA ASP A 20 4.54 -5.69 -3.94
C ASP A 20 3.69 -5.66 -2.68
N LEU A 21 2.60 -6.42 -2.70
CA LEU A 21 1.74 -6.61 -1.55
C LEU A 21 1.57 -8.12 -1.34
N GLU A 22 2.20 -8.61 -0.28
CA GLU A 22 2.14 -10.04 0.08
C GLU A 22 2.53 -10.98 -1.07
N GLY A 23 3.55 -10.59 -1.82
CA GLY A 23 4.04 -11.38 -2.95
C GLY A 23 3.33 -11.13 -4.26
N VAL A 24 2.28 -10.33 -4.26
CA VAL A 24 1.57 -9.97 -5.49
C VAL A 24 2.12 -8.64 -5.99
N ARG A 25 2.62 -8.63 -7.21
CA ARG A 25 3.18 -7.42 -7.83
C ARG A 25 2.19 -6.82 -8.81
N ARG A 26 2.08 -5.50 -8.75
CA ARG A 26 1.21 -4.75 -9.64
C ARG A 26 1.88 -3.46 -10.08
N GLU A 27 1.62 -3.09 -11.33
CA GLU A 27 2.06 -1.83 -11.86
C GLU A 27 1.03 -0.75 -11.49
N ILE A 28 1.53 0.38 -11.00
CA ILE A 28 0.68 1.50 -10.60
C ILE A 28 1.23 2.80 -11.16
N SER A 29 0.38 3.83 -11.21
CA SER A 29 0.80 5.16 -11.58
C SER A 29 1.27 5.93 -10.36
N LEU A 30 2.44 6.57 -10.48
CA LEU A 30 3.01 7.44 -9.45
C LEU A 30 2.82 8.92 -9.81
N MET A 31 1.94 9.19 -10.78
CA MET A 31 1.69 10.54 -11.27
C MET A 31 1.27 11.51 -10.17
N LEU A 32 0.51 11.03 -9.19
CA LEU A 32 0.02 11.84 -8.07
C LEU A 32 1.04 11.98 -6.94
N CYS A 33 2.11 11.21 -6.98
CA CYS A 33 3.14 11.21 -5.95
C CYS A 33 4.52 11.36 -6.58
N PRO A 34 4.81 12.51 -7.20
CA PRO A 34 6.14 12.75 -7.77
C PRO A 34 7.19 12.73 -6.66
N GLY A 35 8.36 12.22 -6.95
CA GLY A 35 9.42 12.10 -5.96
C GLY A 35 9.39 10.81 -5.15
N SER A 36 8.48 9.88 -5.47
CA SER A 36 8.46 8.56 -4.85
C SER A 36 9.77 7.81 -5.10
N GLN A 37 10.17 6.99 -4.14
CA GLN A 37 11.42 6.24 -4.21
C GLN A 37 11.18 4.76 -3.93
N VAL A 38 12.03 3.93 -4.52
CA VAL A 38 12.02 2.49 -4.23
C VAL A 38 12.30 2.28 -2.74
N GLY A 39 11.54 1.37 -2.14
CA GLY A 39 11.62 1.09 -0.71
C GLY A 39 10.58 1.82 0.12
N GLN A 40 9.95 2.87 -0.42
CA GLN A 40 8.83 3.52 0.25
C GLN A 40 7.57 2.69 0.07
N TYR A 41 6.56 3.00 0.86
CA TYR A 41 5.26 2.36 0.76
C TYR A 41 4.25 3.34 0.18
N ALA A 42 3.41 2.86 -0.70
CA ALA A 42 2.37 3.66 -1.34
C ALA A 42 1.00 3.18 -0.93
N LEU A 43 0.11 4.11 -0.63
CA LEU A 43 -1.31 3.81 -0.52
C LEU A 43 -1.91 3.90 -1.90
N VAL A 44 -2.48 2.79 -2.38
CA VAL A 44 -2.95 2.66 -3.76
C VAL A 44 -4.46 2.56 -3.80
N HIS A 45 -5.06 3.32 -4.72
CA HIS A 45 -6.48 3.24 -4.99
C HIS A 45 -6.70 3.37 -6.49
N ALA A 46 -7.45 2.43 -7.06
CA ALA A 46 -7.79 2.42 -8.48
C ALA A 46 -6.56 2.46 -9.41
N GLY A 47 -5.44 1.87 -8.98
CA GLY A 47 -4.22 1.83 -9.78
C GLY A 47 -3.34 3.06 -9.66
N PHE A 48 -3.67 4.01 -8.79
CA PHE A 48 -2.88 5.22 -8.53
C PHE A 48 -2.35 5.21 -7.11
N ALA A 49 -1.09 5.58 -6.97
CA ALA A 49 -0.55 5.90 -5.65
C ALA A 49 -1.11 7.25 -5.22
N ILE A 50 -1.85 7.28 -4.12
CA ILE A 50 -2.47 8.52 -3.63
C ILE A 50 -1.63 9.21 -2.58
N THR A 51 -0.79 8.47 -1.88
CA THR A 51 0.19 9.02 -0.96
C THR A 51 1.30 8.01 -0.76
N VAL A 52 2.46 8.51 -0.34
CA VAL A 52 3.63 7.67 -0.09
C VAL A 52 4.02 7.83 1.37
N LEU A 53 4.30 6.72 2.02
CA LEU A 53 4.63 6.65 3.43
C LEU A 53 6.05 6.13 3.60
N ASP A 54 6.72 6.54 4.68
CA ASP A 54 7.97 5.91 5.04
C ASP A 54 7.69 4.57 5.73
N GLU A 55 8.74 3.83 6.03
CA GLU A 55 8.60 2.49 6.61
C GLU A 55 7.87 2.50 7.95
N GLU A 56 8.16 3.49 8.79
CA GLU A 56 7.53 3.59 10.11
C GLU A 56 6.03 3.86 10.00
N GLU A 57 5.65 4.81 9.17
CA GLU A 57 4.23 5.13 8.95
C GLU A 57 3.48 3.97 8.33
N ALA A 58 4.11 3.29 7.38
CA ALA A 58 3.52 2.13 6.73
C ALA A 58 3.32 0.99 7.72
N GLN A 59 4.26 0.77 8.62
CA GLN A 59 4.15 -0.29 9.61
C GLN A 59 2.97 -0.05 10.54
N LYS A 60 2.75 1.20 10.95
CA LYS A 60 1.58 1.56 11.75
C LYS A 60 0.29 1.27 11.02
N GLY A 61 0.23 1.57 9.74
CA GLY A 61 -0.94 1.29 8.92
C GLY A 61 -1.19 -0.19 8.75
N LEU A 62 -0.14 -0.97 8.53
CA LEU A 62 -0.24 -2.42 8.41
C LEU A 62 -0.67 -3.06 9.73
N ASP A 63 -0.15 -2.58 10.85
CA ASP A 63 -0.54 -3.08 12.15
C ASP A 63 -2.01 -2.80 12.46
N ALA A 64 -2.47 -1.60 12.15
CA ALA A 64 -3.87 -1.22 12.32
C ALA A 64 -4.78 -2.07 11.44
N PHE A 65 -4.38 -2.32 10.20
CA PHE A 65 -5.13 -3.16 9.28
C PHE A 65 -5.20 -4.61 9.75
N ALA A 66 -4.09 -5.13 10.25
CA ALA A 66 -4.04 -6.50 10.77
C ALA A 66 -4.97 -6.66 11.96
N GLU A 67 -5.02 -5.69 12.85
CA GLU A 67 -5.92 -5.72 14.00
C GLU A 67 -7.38 -5.62 13.59
N TYR A 68 -7.68 -4.73 12.64
CA TYR A 68 -9.02 -4.60 12.09
C TYR A 68 -9.48 -5.93 11.48
N ARG A 69 -8.62 -6.54 10.69
CA ARG A 69 -8.91 -7.82 10.04
C ARG A 69 -9.16 -8.92 11.06
N ARG A 70 -8.37 -8.95 12.13
CA ARG A 70 -8.55 -9.92 13.20
C ARG A 70 -9.90 -9.75 13.89
N LEU A 71 -10.28 -8.51 14.20
CA LEU A 71 -11.56 -8.23 14.82
C LEU A 71 -12.72 -8.63 13.92
N MET A 72 -12.60 -8.39 12.63
CA MET A 72 -13.62 -8.77 11.66
C MET A 72 -13.76 -10.28 11.56
N GLU A 73 -12.67 -11.02 11.62
CA GLU A 73 -12.69 -12.49 11.61
C GLU A 73 -13.36 -13.04 12.85
N GLU A 74 -13.09 -12.47 14.02
CA GLU A 74 -13.71 -12.91 15.27
C GLU A 74 -15.21 -12.69 15.26
N GLU A 75 -15.68 -11.56 14.77
CA GLU A 75 -17.11 -11.24 14.69
C GLU A 75 -17.79 -11.90 13.49
N GLY A 76 -17.10 -11.93 12.37
CA GLY A 76 -17.65 -12.46 11.13
C GLY A 76 -17.71 -13.96 11.06
N ALA A 77 -16.98 -14.66 11.90
CA ALA A 77 -16.97 -16.11 11.94
C ALA A 77 -18.23 -16.70 12.57
N ALA A 78 -19.01 -15.85 13.18
CA ALA A 78 -20.24 -16.26 13.81
C ALA A 78 -21.33 -16.58 12.77
#